data_d2d3e353b8cb3e52c71dcf7d58712ddb
#
_entry.id   d2d3e353b8cb3e52c71dcf7d58712ddb
#
_cell.length_a   1.000
_cell.length_b   1.000
_cell.length_c   1.000
_cell.angle_alpha   90.00
_cell.angle_beta   90.00
_cell.angle_gamma   90.00
#
_symmetry.space_group_name_H-M   'P 1'
#
loop_
_entity.id
_entity.type
_entity.pdbx_description
1 polymer ?
#
loop_
_entity_poly.entity_id
_entity_poly.type
_entity_poly.pdbx_seq_one_letter_code
_entity_poly.pdbx_strand_id
1 'polypeptide(L)'
;QQLSRAGIPVNVMLAPMIPGINAHQLIPLVKRVAEAGATTANYLVVRLNGHNGILFAKWLGEHYPDRQRKVLNLIKELHGGKVNDSRYGTRMRGEGEWAHQIYNQFQVAKKRYFGNNKMPEYNTSAFRKEVSSQMSLFD
;
A
#
# COMPACT_ATOMS: atom_id res chain seq x y z
N GLN A 1 -15.64 9.59 -2.99
CA GLN A 1 -16.47 10.54 -3.76
C GLN A 1 -16.96 11.70 -2.87
N GLN A 2 -17.54 11.44 -1.70
CA GLN A 2 -18.06 12.51 -0.83
C GLN A 2 -16.98 13.53 -0.43
N LEU A 3 -15.82 13.06 0.03
CA LEU A 3 -14.69 13.93 0.39
C LEU A 3 -14.21 14.78 -0.80
N SER A 4 -14.06 14.13 -1.96
CA SER A 4 -13.64 14.83 -3.18
C SER A 4 -14.65 15.89 -3.62
N ARG A 5 -15.96 15.61 -3.53
CA ARG A 5 -17.02 16.59 -3.83
C ARG A 5 -17.02 17.77 -2.84
N ALA A 6 -16.57 17.52 -1.61
CA ALA A 6 -16.39 18.56 -0.61
C ALA A 6 -15.07 19.36 -0.77
N GLY A 7 -14.33 19.14 -1.86
CA GLY A 7 -13.05 19.82 -2.11
C GLY A 7 -11.89 19.33 -1.26
N ILE A 8 -12.04 18.20 -0.57
CA ILE A 8 -10.99 17.63 0.28
C ILE A 8 -10.06 16.77 -0.58
N PRO A 9 -8.75 17.06 -0.63
CA PRO A 9 -7.78 16.22 -1.34
C PRO A 9 -7.70 14.82 -0.74
N VAL A 10 -7.81 13.79 -1.61
CA VAL A 10 -7.85 12.38 -1.18
C VAL A 10 -6.70 11.61 -1.82
N ASN A 11 -5.85 11.02 -1.00
CA ASN A 11 -4.89 10.01 -1.43
C ASN A 11 -5.41 8.62 -1.06
N VAL A 12 -5.50 7.72 -2.03
CA VAL A 12 -5.96 6.35 -1.81
C VAL A 12 -4.78 5.39 -1.76
N MET A 13 -4.73 4.57 -0.72
CA MET A 13 -3.74 3.50 -0.58
C MET A 13 -4.33 2.17 -1.05
N LEU A 14 -3.79 1.63 -2.14
CA LEU A 14 -4.12 0.30 -2.66
C LEU A 14 -3.26 -0.74 -1.95
N ALA A 15 -3.78 -1.29 -0.86
CA ALA A 15 -3.02 -2.18 0.01
C ALA A 15 -3.91 -3.21 0.71
N PRO A 16 -3.40 -4.42 0.92
CA PRO A 16 -2.17 -4.95 0.38
C PRO A 16 -2.31 -5.45 -1.07
N MET A 17 -1.28 -5.26 -1.90
CA MET A 17 -1.19 -5.93 -3.20
C MET A 17 -0.51 -7.28 -3.01
N ILE A 18 -1.24 -8.35 -3.33
CA ILE A 18 -0.84 -9.74 -3.08
C ILE A 18 -0.59 -10.43 -4.41
N PRO A 19 0.67 -10.89 -4.67
CA PRO A 19 0.98 -11.60 -5.91
C PRO A 19 0.15 -12.87 -6.04
N GLY A 20 -0.38 -13.11 -7.25
CA GLY A 20 -1.21 -14.29 -7.53
C GLY A 20 -2.63 -14.26 -6.98
N ILE A 21 -3.01 -13.24 -6.18
CA ILE A 21 -4.38 -13.06 -5.64
C ILE A 21 -5.06 -11.85 -6.24
N ASN A 22 -4.59 -10.63 -5.95
CA ASN A 22 -5.27 -9.40 -6.37
C ASN A 22 -4.41 -8.42 -7.19
N ALA A 23 -3.13 -8.72 -7.42
CA ALA A 23 -2.24 -7.82 -8.15
C ALA A 23 -2.71 -7.50 -9.57
N HIS A 24 -3.44 -8.43 -10.22
CA HIS A 24 -4.04 -8.22 -11.54
C HIS A 24 -5.12 -7.12 -11.55
N GLN A 25 -5.65 -6.77 -10.38
CA GLN A 25 -6.66 -5.73 -10.22
C GLN A 25 -6.05 -4.32 -10.09
N LEU A 26 -4.73 -4.18 -10.03
CA LEU A 26 -4.07 -2.90 -9.77
C LEU A 26 -4.53 -1.80 -10.75
N ILE A 27 -4.45 -2.05 -12.05
CA ILE A 27 -4.81 -1.06 -13.08
C ILE A 27 -6.31 -0.69 -13.01
N PRO A 28 -7.25 -1.66 -12.98
CA PRO A 28 -8.67 -1.35 -12.77
C PRO A 28 -8.95 -0.56 -11.49
N LEU A 29 -8.27 -0.87 -10.39
CA LEU A 29 -8.41 -0.15 -9.12
C LEU A 29 -7.92 1.30 -9.22
N VAL A 30 -6.75 1.53 -9.82
CA VAL A 30 -6.23 2.89 -10.06
C VAL A 30 -7.21 3.72 -10.88
N LYS A 31 -7.77 3.14 -11.96
CA LYS A 31 -8.80 3.79 -12.78
C LYS A 31 -10.01 4.17 -11.93
N ARG A 32 -10.57 3.20 -11.18
CA ARG A 32 -11.78 3.41 -10.38
C ARG A 32 -11.59 4.45 -9.28
N VAL A 33 -10.41 4.49 -8.68
CA VAL A 33 -10.04 5.48 -7.66
C VAL A 33 -9.97 6.88 -8.27
N ALA A 34 -9.40 7.03 -9.46
CA ALA A 34 -9.36 8.31 -10.17
C ALA A 34 -10.77 8.77 -10.58
N GLU A 35 -11.61 7.88 -11.13
CA GLU A 35 -13.00 8.16 -11.47
C GLU A 35 -13.85 8.53 -10.23
N ALA A 36 -13.48 8.03 -9.05
CA ALA A 36 -14.12 8.41 -7.78
C ALA A 36 -13.70 9.79 -7.28
N GLY A 37 -12.77 10.47 -7.98
CA GLY A 37 -12.32 11.83 -7.68
C GLY A 37 -11.17 11.90 -6.69
N ALA A 38 -10.42 10.82 -6.47
CA ALA A 38 -9.21 10.90 -5.66
C ALA A 38 -8.16 11.80 -6.34
N THR A 39 -7.39 12.52 -5.53
CA THR A 39 -6.32 13.40 -6.01
C THR A 39 -5.12 12.58 -6.49
N THR A 40 -4.82 11.49 -5.81
CA THR A 40 -3.73 10.57 -6.17
C THR A 40 -3.95 9.20 -5.52
N ALA A 41 -3.14 8.22 -5.92
CA ALA A 41 -3.11 6.90 -5.33
C ALA A 41 -1.67 6.45 -5.08
N ASN A 42 -1.51 5.53 -4.14
CA ASN A 42 -0.30 4.78 -3.88
C ASN A 42 -0.64 3.30 -3.66
N TYR A 43 0.35 2.43 -3.62
CA TYR A 43 0.15 1.03 -3.30
C TYR A 43 1.20 0.53 -2.31
N LEU A 44 0.89 -0.55 -1.63
CA LEU A 44 1.83 -1.31 -0.79
C LEU A 44 1.70 -2.79 -1.12
N VAL A 45 2.83 -3.49 -1.18
CA VAL A 45 2.84 -4.94 -1.28
C VAL A 45 2.51 -5.58 0.06
N VAL A 46 1.99 -6.80 0.03
CA VAL A 46 1.68 -7.57 1.23
C VAL A 46 2.96 -7.83 2.03
N ARG A 47 2.83 -7.71 3.35
CA ARG A 47 3.88 -8.04 4.32
C ARG A 47 3.25 -8.77 5.50
N LEU A 48 3.78 -9.93 5.82
CA LEU A 48 3.20 -10.85 6.80
C LEU A 48 4.04 -10.86 8.09
N ASN A 49 3.77 -9.88 8.95
CA ASN A 49 4.51 -9.72 10.21
C ASN A 49 4.05 -10.75 11.26
N GLY A 50 5.00 -11.29 12.03
CA GLY A 50 4.73 -12.15 13.16
C GLY A 50 3.84 -13.35 12.78
N HIS A 51 2.79 -13.58 13.53
CA HIS A 51 1.84 -14.67 13.33
C HIS A 51 1.00 -14.56 12.04
N ASN A 52 0.94 -13.38 11.40
CA ASN A 52 0.17 -13.19 10.18
C ASN A 52 0.65 -14.11 9.04
N GLY A 53 1.94 -14.48 9.02
CA GLY A 53 2.46 -15.44 8.05
C GLY A 53 1.82 -16.82 8.17
N ILE A 54 1.66 -17.30 9.40
CA ILE A 54 1.05 -18.61 9.68
C ILE A 54 -0.45 -18.59 9.35
N LEU A 55 -1.14 -17.55 9.82
CA LEU A 55 -2.58 -17.36 9.58
C LEU A 55 -2.89 -17.24 8.08
N PHE A 56 -2.09 -16.46 7.38
CA PHE A 56 -2.27 -16.27 5.94
C PHE A 56 -1.99 -17.55 5.14
N ALA A 57 -0.96 -18.31 5.53
CA ALA A 57 -0.67 -19.59 4.91
C ALA A 57 -1.82 -20.60 5.12
N LYS A 58 -2.39 -20.65 6.32
CA LYS A 58 -3.57 -21.48 6.63
C LYS A 58 -4.78 -21.04 5.77
N TRP A 59 -5.08 -19.76 5.77
CA TRP A 59 -6.16 -19.19 4.97
C TRP A 59 -6.00 -19.49 3.47
N LEU A 60 -4.79 -19.38 2.92
CA LEU A 60 -4.51 -19.75 1.53
C LEU A 60 -4.78 -21.23 1.28
N GLY A 61 -4.41 -22.11 2.21
CA GLY A 61 -4.67 -23.54 2.09
C GLY A 61 -6.16 -23.88 2.07
N GLU A 62 -6.98 -23.13 2.81
CA GLU A 62 -8.42 -23.33 2.87
C GLU A 62 -9.15 -22.75 1.64
N HIS A 63 -8.74 -21.57 1.15
CA HIS A 63 -9.47 -20.85 0.10
C HIS A 63 -8.83 -20.92 -1.29
N TYR A 64 -7.52 -21.15 -1.37
CA TYR A 64 -6.75 -21.20 -2.62
C TYR A 64 -5.71 -22.33 -2.60
N PRO A 65 -6.10 -23.59 -2.36
CA PRO A 65 -5.16 -24.72 -2.17
C PRO A 65 -4.20 -24.87 -3.35
N ASP A 66 -4.69 -24.76 -4.58
CA ASP A 66 -3.90 -24.91 -5.79
C ASP A 66 -2.86 -23.78 -6.00
N ARG A 67 -3.06 -22.64 -5.35
CA ARG A 67 -2.19 -21.45 -5.49
C ARG A 67 -1.34 -21.19 -4.26
N GLN A 68 -1.61 -21.83 -3.14
CA GLN A 68 -0.97 -21.57 -1.85
C GLN A 68 0.55 -21.50 -1.96
N ARG A 69 1.18 -22.57 -2.48
CA ARG A 69 2.64 -22.64 -2.62
C ARG A 69 3.19 -21.53 -3.52
N LYS A 70 2.54 -21.27 -4.66
CA LYS A 70 2.94 -20.23 -5.60
C LYS A 70 2.89 -18.85 -4.98
N VAL A 71 1.79 -18.52 -4.31
CA VAL A 71 1.59 -17.21 -3.65
C VAL A 71 2.62 -17.00 -2.55
N LEU A 72 2.84 -17.99 -1.69
CA LEU A 72 3.84 -17.88 -0.61
C LEU A 72 5.26 -17.74 -1.16
N ASN A 73 5.60 -18.40 -2.26
CA ASN A 73 6.91 -18.27 -2.89
C ASN A 73 7.11 -16.87 -3.49
N LEU A 74 6.09 -16.31 -4.15
CA LEU A 74 6.13 -14.96 -4.67
C LEU A 74 6.26 -13.91 -3.55
N ILE A 75 5.59 -14.12 -2.41
CA ILE A 75 5.74 -13.24 -1.23
C ILE A 75 7.17 -13.33 -0.66
N LYS A 76 7.74 -14.52 -0.60
CA LYS A 76 9.14 -14.69 -0.17
C LYS A 76 10.12 -14.01 -1.13
N GLU A 77 9.91 -14.13 -2.43
CA GLU A 77 10.72 -13.43 -3.44
C GLU A 77 10.68 -11.91 -3.24
N LEU A 78 9.52 -11.35 -2.97
CA LEU A 78 9.36 -9.91 -2.66
C LEU A 78 10.17 -9.45 -1.44
N HIS A 79 10.48 -10.33 -0.53
CA HIS A 79 11.05 -10.00 0.78
C HIS A 79 12.37 -10.72 1.08
N GLY A 80 13.15 -11.01 0.03
CA GLY A 80 14.48 -11.60 0.19
C GLY A 80 14.47 -13.00 0.80
N GLY A 81 13.49 -13.83 0.40
CA GLY A 81 13.35 -15.21 0.86
C GLY A 81 12.48 -15.39 2.11
N LYS A 82 11.95 -14.32 2.69
CA LYS A 82 11.09 -14.36 3.88
C LYS A 82 9.68 -13.88 3.57
N VAL A 83 8.69 -14.22 4.38
CA VAL A 83 7.31 -13.73 4.23
C VAL A 83 7.13 -12.31 4.80
N ASN A 84 8.12 -11.80 5.51
CA ASN A 84 8.14 -10.48 6.12
C ASN A 84 9.50 -9.82 5.91
N ASP A 85 9.49 -8.52 5.65
CA ASP A 85 10.68 -7.67 5.55
C ASP A 85 10.55 -6.49 6.50
N SER A 86 11.56 -6.27 7.35
CA SER A 86 11.64 -5.13 8.27
C SER A 86 12.54 -4.02 7.76
N ARG A 87 13.27 -4.23 6.64
CA ARG A 87 14.23 -3.26 6.09
C ARG A 87 13.53 -1.99 5.63
N TYR A 88 14.04 -0.86 6.05
CA TYR A 88 13.54 0.43 5.59
C TYR A 88 13.75 0.60 4.08
N GLY A 89 12.76 1.15 3.38
CA GLY A 89 12.81 1.37 1.94
C GLY A 89 12.26 0.21 1.11
N THR A 90 12.58 -1.03 1.42
CA THR A 90 12.15 -2.22 0.65
C THR A 90 10.86 -2.83 1.17
N ARG A 91 10.65 -2.82 2.49
CA ARG A 91 9.52 -3.51 3.15
C ARG A 91 8.13 -3.19 2.61
N MET A 92 7.94 -2.00 2.03
CA MET A 92 6.65 -1.53 1.52
C MET A 92 6.48 -1.76 0.02
N ARG A 93 7.60 -1.83 -0.71
CA ARG A 93 7.62 -1.94 -2.17
C ARG A 93 7.97 -3.33 -2.66
N GLY A 94 8.68 -4.10 -1.82
CA GLY A 94 9.29 -5.35 -2.22
C GLY A 94 10.55 -5.14 -3.06
N GLU A 95 11.17 -6.25 -3.44
CA GLU A 95 12.32 -6.34 -4.34
C GLU A 95 12.08 -7.45 -5.37
N GLY A 96 12.98 -7.58 -6.35
CA GLY A 96 12.90 -8.60 -7.39
C GLY A 96 11.99 -8.21 -8.57
N GLU A 97 11.86 -9.14 -9.51
CA GLU A 97 11.22 -8.89 -10.80
C GLU A 97 9.73 -8.54 -10.67
N TRP A 98 9.03 -9.26 -9.81
CA TRP A 98 7.61 -9.00 -9.57
C TRP A 98 7.36 -7.59 -8.98
N ALA A 99 8.23 -7.15 -8.07
CA ALA A 99 8.14 -5.80 -7.51
C ALA A 99 8.34 -4.72 -8.59
N HIS A 100 9.29 -4.95 -9.50
CA HIS A 100 9.53 -4.06 -10.65
C HIS A 100 8.33 -4.05 -11.61
N GLN A 101 7.75 -5.20 -11.91
CA GLN A 101 6.59 -5.29 -12.80
C GLN A 101 5.39 -4.52 -12.23
N ILE A 102 5.04 -4.74 -10.96
CA ILE A 102 3.91 -4.04 -10.34
C ILE A 102 4.17 -2.54 -10.22
N TYR A 103 5.41 -2.14 -9.92
CA TYR A 103 5.81 -0.74 -9.91
C TYR A 103 5.59 -0.08 -11.28
N ASN A 104 6.08 -0.70 -12.35
CA ASN A 104 5.93 -0.18 -13.72
C ASN A 104 4.46 -0.09 -14.12
N GLN A 105 3.67 -1.13 -13.87
CA GLN A 105 2.23 -1.12 -14.11
C GLN A 105 1.53 0.00 -13.36
N PHE A 106 1.89 0.20 -12.09
CA PHE A 106 1.35 1.28 -11.28
C PHE A 106 1.71 2.66 -11.84
N GLN A 107 2.99 2.89 -12.22
CA GLN A 107 3.42 4.17 -12.79
C GLN A 107 2.68 4.49 -14.10
N VAL A 108 2.53 3.51 -14.98
CA VAL A 108 1.76 3.67 -16.23
C VAL A 108 0.31 4.02 -15.94
N ALA A 109 -0.34 3.26 -15.04
CA ALA A 109 -1.72 3.52 -14.66
C ALA A 109 -1.88 4.88 -13.97
N LYS A 110 -0.98 5.23 -13.06
CA LYS A 110 -0.98 6.51 -12.35
C LYS A 110 -0.84 7.68 -13.33
N LYS A 111 0.11 7.60 -14.26
CA LYS A 111 0.29 8.63 -15.30
C LYS A 111 -0.95 8.76 -16.18
N ARG A 112 -1.56 7.63 -16.56
CA ARG A 112 -2.75 7.60 -17.44
C ARG A 112 -3.97 8.23 -16.78
N TYR A 113 -4.24 7.93 -15.50
CA TYR A 113 -5.50 8.28 -14.84
C TYR A 113 -5.41 9.49 -13.92
N PHE A 114 -4.23 9.82 -13.41
CA PHE A 114 -4.00 10.99 -12.56
C PHE A 114 -3.16 12.08 -13.23
N GLY A 115 -2.48 11.79 -14.35
CA GLY A 115 -1.59 12.72 -15.03
C GLY A 115 -0.47 13.18 -14.08
N ASN A 116 -0.36 14.50 -13.93
CA ASN A 116 0.61 15.15 -13.04
C ASN A 116 0.01 15.57 -11.68
N ASN A 117 -1.19 15.11 -11.35
CA ASN A 117 -1.84 15.44 -10.10
C ASN A 117 -0.97 15.03 -8.90
N LYS A 118 -0.81 15.96 -7.97
CA LYS A 118 -0.09 15.76 -6.71
C LYS A 118 -0.98 16.18 -5.55
N MET A 119 -0.74 15.61 -4.39
CA MET A 119 -1.34 16.14 -3.17
C MET A 119 -0.85 17.56 -2.96
N PRO A 120 -1.72 18.48 -2.54
CA PRO A 120 -1.30 19.81 -2.13
C PRO A 120 -0.34 19.73 -0.94
N GLU A 121 0.48 20.75 -0.79
CA GLU A 121 1.33 20.88 0.39
C GLU A 121 0.46 21.01 1.65
N TYR A 122 0.94 20.45 2.74
CA TYR A 122 0.23 20.56 4.02
C TYR A 122 0.31 21.98 4.54
N ASN A 123 -0.85 22.57 4.85
CA ASN A 123 -0.90 23.83 5.56
C ASN A 123 -0.63 23.58 7.05
N THR A 124 0.57 23.92 7.49
CA THR A 124 1.00 23.79 8.88
C THR A 124 0.80 25.08 9.68
N SER A 125 0.33 26.17 9.07
CA SER A 125 0.16 27.47 9.74
C SER A 125 -0.90 27.44 10.85
N ALA A 126 -1.87 26.56 10.73
CA ALA A 126 -2.91 26.35 11.74
C ALA A 126 -2.48 25.38 12.87
N PHE A 127 -1.30 24.76 12.75
CA PHE A 127 -0.82 23.85 13.81
C PHE A 127 -0.47 24.67 15.05
N ARG A 128 -1.15 24.35 16.14
CA ARG A 128 -0.84 24.88 17.46
C ARG A 128 -0.38 23.73 18.33
N LYS A 129 0.85 23.82 18.83
CA LYS A 129 1.28 22.93 19.90
C LYS A 129 0.53 23.36 21.14
N GLU A 130 -0.40 22.53 21.61
CA GLU A 130 -0.94 22.71 22.95
C GLU A 130 0.25 22.62 23.93
N VAL A 131 0.48 23.70 24.64
CA VAL A 131 1.40 23.67 25.79
C VAL A 131 0.68 22.84 26.83
N SER A 132 0.96 21.52 26.84
CA SER A 132 0.44 20.68 27.89
C SER A 132 0.97 21.22 29.22
N SER A 133 0.07 21.46 30.13
CA SER A 133 0.41 21.76 31.54
C SER A 133 0.93 20.52 32.27
N GLN A 134 1.50 19.58 31.53
CA GLN A 134 2.16 18.42 32.12
C GLN A 134 3.39 18.94 32.86
N MET A 135 3.29 18.98 34.18
CA MET A 135 4.45 19.24 35.03
C MET A 135 5.52 18.22 34.75
N SER A 136 6.77 18.66 34.60
CA SER A 136 7.90 17.76 34.48
C SER A 136 7.93 16.90 35.76
N LEU A 137 8.07 15.58 35.58
CA LEU A 137 8.21 14.62 36.70
C LEU A 137 9.62 14.67 37.31
N PHE A 138 10.52 15.48 36.78
CA PHE A 138 11.96 15.50 37.11
C PHE A 138 12.53 16.92 37.19
N ASP A 139 11.78 17.87 37.71
CA ASP A 139 12.31 19.17 38.19
C ASP A 139 12.78 19.05 39.64
#